data_5deb1d6b962af5d8f407ed6ff83af0f8
#
_entry.id   5deb1d6b962af5d8f407ed6ff83af0f8
#
_cell.length_a   1.000
_cell.length_b   1.000
_cell.length_c   1.000
_cell.angle_alpha   90.00
_cell.angle_beta   90.00
_cell.angle_gamma   90.00
#
_symmetry.space_group_name_H-M   'P 1'
#
loop_
_entity.id
_entity.type
_entity.pdbx_description
1 polymer ?
#
loop_
_entity_poly.entity_id
_entity_poly.type
_entity_poly.pdbx_seq_one_letter_code
_entity_poly.pdbx_strand_id
1 'polypeptide(L)'
;MPKVKICGLKTLEDVEIVNKYLPEYVGFVFAPTKRFVTDEQALMMKQALAPQIQAVGVFVNEPIEHVLSLCSRGIIDVIQLHGDETPEYITKIKNRTDTPVIKAVRVQSSEQVSSMVTPLAEYMLFDTYKKDAYGGSGERFPLEILQKSLKELENQGVSI
;
A
#
# COMPACT_ATOMS: atom_id res chain seq x y z
N MET A 1 -4.95 6.45 -17.90
CA MET A 1 -5.23 4.99 -17.83
C MET A 1 -5.11 4.55 -16.37
N PRO A 2 -5.93 3.62 -15.89
CA PRO A 2 -5.81 3.12 -14.53
C PRO A 2 -4.46 2.43 -14.34
N LYS A 3 -3.85 2.61 -13.17
CA LYS A 3 -2.63 1.90 -12.78
C LYS A 3 -3.00 0.59 -12.09
N VAL A 4 -2.23 -0.46 -12.34
CA VAL A 4 -2.46 -1.80 -11.78
C VAL A 4 -1.41 -2.13 -10.73
N LYS A 5 -1.85 -2.63 -9.58
CA LYS A 5 -0.99 -3.18 -8.53
C LYS A 5 -1.32 -4.64 -8.28
N ILE A 6 -0.33 -5.53 -8.40
CA ILE A 6 -0.44 -6.95 -8.04
C ILE A 6 0.23 -7.16 -6.68
N CYS A 7 -0.55 -7.54 -5.66
CA CYS A 7 -0.10 -7.56 -4.28
C CYS A 7 0.11 -8.97 -3.73
N GLY A 8 1.23 -9.17 -3.01
CA GLY A 8 1.52 -10.38 -2.26
C GLY A 8 2.37 -11.38 -3.04
N LEU A 9 3.34 -10.90 -3.82
CA LEU A 9 4.38 -11.74 -4.41
C LEU A 9 5.21 -12.39 -3.32
N LYS A 10 5.58 -13.66 -3.51
CA LYS A 10 6.34 -14.45 -2.54
C LYS A 10 7.55 -15.15 -3.13
N THR A 11 7.56 -15.38 -4.43
CA THR A 11 8.55 -16.21 -5.11
C THR A 11 9.13 -15.52 -6.33
N LEU A 12 10.28 -16.00 -6.81
CA LEU A 12 10.84 -15.55 -8.08
C LEU A 12 9.95 -15.93 -9.28
N GLU A 13 9.18 -17.01 -9.17
CA GLU A 13 8.19 -17.40 -10.20
C GLU A 13 7.09 -16.33 -10.32
N ASP A 14 6.61 -15.77 -9.19
CA ASP A 14 5.68 -14.64 -9.20
C ASP A 14 6.29 -13.44 -9.95
N VAL A 15 7.60 -13.17 -9.72
CA VAL A 15 8.32 -12.08 -10.40
C VAL A 15 8.44 -12.34 -11.90
N GLU A 16 8.73 -13.56 -12.33
CA GLU A 16 8.75 -13.91 -13.76
C GLU A 16 7.40 -13.66 -14.43
N ILE A 17 6.30 -13.98 -13.73
CA ILE A 17 4.95 -13.75 -14.24
C ILE A 17 4.68 -12.23 -14.38
N VAL A 18 4.91 -11.45 -13.34
CA VAL A 18 4.62 -10.00 -13.40
C VAL A 18 5.53 -9.27 -14.40
N ASN A 19 6.76 -9.74 -14.60
CA ASN A 19 7.66 -9.20 -15.61
C ASN A 19 7.16 -9.39 -17.06
N LYS A 20 6.28 -10.39 -17.31
CA LYS A 20 5.63 -10.58 -18.62
C LYS A 20 4.49 -9.58 -18.86
N TYR A 21 3.78 -9.19 -17.79
CA TYR A 21 2.59 -8.34 -17.90
C TYR A 21 2.85 -6.88 -17.57
N LEU A 22 3.98 -6.57 -16.93
CA LEU A 22 4.46 -5.23 -16.62
C LEU A 22 3.41 -4.34 -15.93
N PRO A 23 2.83 -4.76 -14.79
CA PRO A 23 1.99 -3.87 -14.00
C PRO A 23 2.83 -2.70 -13.49
N GLU A 24 2.22 -1.56 -13.18
CA GLU A 24 2.93 -0.40 -12.62
C GLU A 24 3.50 -0.70 -11.23
N TYR A 25 2.78 -1.52 -10.44
CA TYR A 25 3.16 -1.82 -9.06
C TYR A 25 3.05 -3.30 -8.73
N VAL A 26 3.97 -3.76 -7.87
CA VAL A 26 3.85 -5.05 -7.17
C VAL A 26 3.94 -4.84 -5.67
N GLY A 27 3.33 -5.71 -4.85
CA GLY A 27 3.34 -5.60 -3.39
C GLY A 27 4.12 -6.71 -2.72
N PHE A 28 5.07 -6.35 -1.85
CA PHE A 28 5.73 -7.23 -0.89
C PHE A 28 5.11 -7.01 0.50
N VAL A 29 4.63 -8.06 1.15
CA VAL A 29 3.89 -7.95 2.41
C VAL A 29 4.81 -8.28 3.58
N PHE A 30 5.11 -7.28 4.42
CA PHE A 30 5.92 -7.41 5.62
C PHE A 30 5.08 -7.60 6.91
N ALA A 31 3.77 -7.76 6.77
CA ALA A 31 2.87 -8.07 7.89
C ALA A 31 2.70 -9.58 8.08
N PRO A 32 2.44 -10.07 9.32
CA PRO A 32 2.33 -11.50 9.63
C PRO A 32 1.05 -12.12 9.04
N THR A 33 1.09 -12.41 7.76
CA THR A 33 0.00 -13.00 6.96
C THR A 33 0.52 -14.19 6.17
N LYS A 34 -0.37 -14.91 5.48
CA LYS A 34 0.03 -15.98 4.54
C LYS A 34 0.91 -15.48 3.37
N ARG A 35 0.95 -14.15 3.15
CA ARG A 35 1.72 -13.49 2.09
C ARG A 35 3.00 -12.83 2.60
N PHE A 36 3.37 -13.07 3.85
CA PHE A 36 4.58 -12.51 4.45
C PHE A 36 5.83 -12.90 3.68
N VAL A 37 6.74 -11.94 3.52
CA VAL A 37 8.10 -12.13 2.98
C VAL A 37 9.14 -11.52 3.91
N THR A 38 10.32 -12.11 3.97
CA THR A 38 11.48 -11.53 4.69
C THR A 38 12.14 -10.44 3.85
N ASP A 39 13.01 -9.64 4.48
CA ASP A 39 13.81 -8.62 3.80
C ASP A 39 14.66 -9.23 2.68
N GLU A 40 15.26 -10.40 2.94
CA GLU A 40 16.13 -11.09 1.98
C GLU A 40 15.32 -11.59 0.78
N GLN A 41 14.13 -12.14 1.01
CA GLN A 41 13.22 -12.56 -0.06
C GLN A 41 12.78 -11.36 -0.90
N ALA A 42 12.40 -10.26 -0.26
CA ALA A 42 11.99 -9.04 -0.94
C ALA A 42 13.16 -8.45 -1.76
N LEU A 43 14.38 -8.44 -1.22
CA LEU A 43 15.58 -7.99 -1.93
C LEU A 43 15.84 -8.82 -3.19
N MET A 44 15.81 -10.15 -3.07
CA MET A 44 16.00 -11.05 -4.24
C MET A 44 14.93 -10.82 -5.31
N MET A 45 13.67 -10.69 -4.92
CA MET A 45 12.58 -10.40 -5.85
C MET A 45 12.73 -9.01 -6.49
N LYS A 46 13.11 -8.00 -5.71
CA LYS A 46 13.35 -6.63 -6.23
C LYS A 46 14.48 -6.61 -7.28
N GLN A 47 15.55 -7.36 -7.07
CA GLN A 47 16.67 -7.46 -8.02
C GLN A 47 16.29 -8.14 -9.34
N ALA A 48 15.33 -9.07 -9.29
CA ALA A 48 14.81 -9.76 -10.47
C ALA A 48 13.65 -9.03 -11.17
N LEU A 49 13.10 -8.00 -10.53
CA LEU A 49 11.95 -7.24 -11.03
C LEU A 49 12.36 -6.33 -12.19
N ALA A 50 11.54 -6.27 -13.24
CA ALA A 50 11.74 -5.36 -14.35
C ALA A 50 11.79 -3.90 -13.84
N PRO A 51 12.73 -3.06 -14.32
CA PRO A 51 13.03 -1.75 -13.72
C PRO A 51 11.88 -0.74 -13.81
N GLN A 52 10.92 -0.94 -14.70
CA GLN A 52 9.71 -0.12 -14.83
C GLN A 52 8.62 -0.45 -13.79
N ILE A 53 8.73 -1.60 -13.09
CA ILE A 53 7.76 -2.00 -12.08
C ILE A 53 8.22 -1.48 -10.71
N GLN A 54 7.35 -0.74 -10.03
CA GLN A 54 7.64 -0.25 -8.69
C GLN A 54 7.25 -1.26 -7.61
N ALA A 55 8.14 -1.50 -6.65
CA ALA A 55 7.90 -2.36 -5.51
C ALA A 55 7.26 -1.59 -4.36
N VAL A 56 6.10 -2.04 -3.91
CA VAL A 56 5.37 -1.47 -2.78
C VAL A 56 5.57 -2.35 -1.56
N GLY A 57 6.16 -1.81 -0.49
CA GLY A 57 6.20 -2.49 0.82
C GLY A 57 4.89 -2.29 1.57
N VAL A 58 4.22 -3.38 1.94
CA VAL A 58 2.95 -3.34 2.67
C VAL A 58 3.18 -3.66 4.14
N PHE A 59 2.81 -2.71 5.00
CA PHE A 59 3.06 -2.74 6.44
C PHE A 59 1.77 -2.64 7.26
N VAL A 60 1.77 -3.23 8.43
CA VAL A 60 0.69 -3.13 9.44
C VAL A 60 1.32 -2.82 10.79
N ASN A 61 1.24 -1.56 11.23
CA ASN A 61 1.78 -1.08 12.51
C ASN A 61 3.27 -1.41 12.72
N GLU A 62 4.05 -1.39 11.63
CA GLU A 62 5.47 -1.76 11.63
C GLU A 62 6.33 -0.67 12.30
N PRO A 63 7.42 -1.02 13.00
CA PRO A 63 8.38 -0.02 13.47
C PRO A 63 8.95 0.84 12.33
N ILE A 64 8.99 2.15 12.51
CA ILE A 64 9.44 3.13 11.50
C ILE A 64 10.84 2.80 10.98
N GLU A 65 11.74 2.39 11.87
CA GLU A 65 13.13 2.08 11.53
C GLU A 65 13.25 0.94 10.50
N HIS A 66 12.39 -0.07 10.62
CA HIS A 66 12.36 -1.16 9.64
C HIS A 66 11.86 -0.66 8.27
N VAL A 67 10.76 0.10 8.25
CA VAL A 67 10.25 0.70 6.99
C VAL A 67 11.32 1.53 6.30
N LEU A 68 12.00 2.42 7.04
CA LEU A 68 13.05 3.28 6.51
C LEU A 68 14.29 2.50 6.05
N SER A 69 14.62 1.41 6.74
CA SER A 69 15.71 0.50 6.31
C SER A 69 15.42 -0.10 4.92
N LEU A 70 14.20 -0.56 4.67
CA LEU A 70 13.81 -1.10 3.37
C LEU A 70 13.85 -0.04 2.26
N CYS A 71 13.45 1.20 2.54
CA CYS A 71 13.55 2.33 1.62
C CYS A 71 15.03 2.64 1.30
N SER A 72 15.86 2.82 2.31
CA SER A 72 17.28 3.21 2.15
C SER A 72 18.11 2.15 1.42
N ARG A 73 17.74 0.87 1.54
CA ARG A 73 18.34 -0.26 0.83
C ARG A 73 17.80 -0.44 -0.60
N GLY A 74 16.82 0.39 -1.03
CA GLY A 74 16.22 0.30 -2.36
C GLY A 74 15.40 -0.97 -2.59
N ILE A 75 14.90 -1.60 -1.52
CA ILE A 75 14.07 -2.82 -1.60
C ILE A 75 12.64 -2.47 -2.00
N ILE A 76 12.17 -1.31 -1.58
CA ILE A 76 10.85 -0.79 -1.92
C ILE A 76 10.95 0.63 -2.49
N ASP A 77 10.04 0.94 -3.41
CA ASP A 77 9.93 2.26 -4.06
C ASP A 77 8.74 3.06 -3.50
N VAL A 78 7.78 2.39 -2.84
CA VAL A 78 6.57 2.99 -2.29
C VAL A 78 6.24 2.30 -0.95
N ILE A 79 5.79 3.07 0.03
CA ILE A 79 5.35 2.60 1.35
C ILE A 79 3.83 2.48 1.35
N GLN A 80 3.26 1.33 1.67
CA GLN A 80 1.82 1.18 1.93
C GLN A 80 1.57 0.87 3.40
N LEU A 81 0.91 1.80 4.09
CA LEU A 81 0.50 1.68 5.49
C LEU A 81 -0.93 1.15 5.55
N HIS A 82 -1.07 -0.09 6.00
CA HIS A 82 -2.34 -0.84 5.96
C HIS A 82 -2.89 -1.17 7.37
N GLY A 83 -2.26 -0.63 8.39
CA GLY A 83 -2.67 -0.75 9.79
C GLY A 83 -3.37 0.51 10.30
N ASP A 84 -3.22 0.73 11.61
CA ASP A 84 -3.81 1.86 12.33
C ASP A 84 -2.80 3.00 12.54
N GLU A 85 -1.85 3.14 11.59
CA GLU A 85 -0.79 4.17 11.65
C GLU A 85 -1.41 5.56 11.64
N THR A 86 -0.98 6.38 12.62
CA THR A 86 -1.51 7.73 12.85
C THR A 86 -0.90 8.77 11.90
N PRO A 87 -1.49 9.96 11.77
CA PRO A 87 -0.88 11.07 11.03
C PRO A 87 0.54 11.42 11.52
N GLU A 88 0.81 11.31 12.82
CA GLU A 88 2.14 11.55 13.40
C GLU A 88 3.16 10.51 12.93
N TYR A 89 2.73 9.25 12.77
CA TYR A 89 3.57 8.19 12.21
C TYR A 89 3.95 8.52 10.76
N ILE A 90 2.98 8.93 9.93
CA ILE A 90 3.23 9.34 8.54
C ILE A 90 4.17 10.53 8.48
N THR A 91 3.95 11.56 9.32
CA THR A 91 4.81 12.74 9.41
C THR A 91 6.26 12.34 9.74
N LYS A 92 6.46 11.42 10.68
CA LYS A 92 7.80 10.95 11.04
C LYS A 92 8.51 10.23 9.88
N ILE A 93 7.78 9.47 9.07
CA ILE A 93 8.31 8.85 7.86
C ILE A 93 8.68 9.93 6.84
N LYS A 94 7.77 10.84 6.52
CA LYS A 94 7.95 11.89 5.51
C LYS A 94 9.11 12.85 5.84
N ASN A 95 9.43 13.05 7.11
CA ASN A 95 10.58 13.84 7.54
C ASN A 95 11.93 13.13 7.32
N ARG A 96 11.94 11.83 6.98
CA ARG A 96 13.15 11.00 6.89
C ARG A 96 13.35 10.34 5.51
N THR A 97 12.34 10.36 4.65
CA THR A 97 12.41 9.83 3.29
C THR A 97 11.42 10.54 2.37
N ASP A 98 11.80 10.71 1.10
CA ASP A 98 10.93 11.18 0.02
C ASP A 98 10.11 10.05 -0.62
N THR A 99 10.24 8.82 -0.12
CA THR A 99 9.49 7.66 -0.62
C THR A 99 7.98 7.91 -0.52
N PRO A 100 7.21 7.76 -1.63
CA PRO A 100 5.77 7.98 -1.63
C PRO A 100 5.05 7.06 -0.65
N VAL A 101 3.99 7.56 -0.03
CA VAL A 101 3.17 6.85 0.94
C VAL A 101 1.76 6.62 0.40
N ILE A 102 1.29 5.38 0.46
CA ILE A 102 -0.10 4.99 0.29
C ILE A 102 -0.68 4.75 1.67
N LYS A 103 -1.74 5.45 2.07
CA LYS A 103 -2.49 5.10 3.29
C LYS A 103 -3.71 4.28 2.92
N ALA A 104 -3.76 3.05 3.41
CA ALA A 104 -4.93 2.20 3.30
C ALA A 104 -5.95 2.56 4.39
N VAL A 105 -7.21 2.69 3.99
CA VAL A 105 -8.34 3.03 4.84
C VAL A 105 -9.38 1.92 4.72
N ARG A 106 -9.75 1.34 5.85
CA ARG A 106 -10.80 0.32 5.92
C ARG A 106 -12.15 1.00 6.10
N VAL A 107 -12.94 1.05 5.04
CA VAL A 107 -14.19 1.82 4.99
C VAL A 107 -15.37 0.96 5.40
N GLN A 108 -16.11 1.41 6.42
CA GLN A 108 -17.40 0.86 6.84
C GLN A 108 -18.58 1.70 6.34
N SER A 109 -18.40 3.02 6.26
CA SER A 109 -19.42 3.95 5.80
C SER A 109 -18.80 5.17 5.10
N SER A 110 -19.60 5.86 4.29
CA SER A 110 -19.15 7.07 3.57
C SER A 110 -18.73 8.21 4.51
N GLU A 111 -19.38 8.32 5.68
CA GLU A 111 -19.10 9.37 6.67
C GLU A 111 -17.70 9.23 7.28
N GLN A 112 -17.17 8.01 7.32
CA GLN A 112 -15.82 7.77 7.86
C GLN A 112 -14.72 8.20 6.88
N VAL A 113 -14.97 8.19 5.58
CA VAL A 113 -13.95 8.49 4.56
C VAL A 113 -13.37 9.87 4.77
N SER A 114 -14.21 10.89 4.95
CA SER A 114 -13.77 12.29 5.13
C SER A 114 -12.88 12.48 6.35
N SER A 115 -13.10 11.70 7.42
CA SER A 115 -12.29 11.77 8.65
C SER A 115 -10.98 10.99 8.58
N MET A 116 -10.87 10.05 7.63
CA MET A 116 -9.71 9.15 7.48
C MET A 116 -8.74 9.59 6.39
N VAL A 117 -9.15 10.55 5.55
CA VAL A 117 -8.27 11.12 4.52
C VAL A 117 -7.19 11.95 5.17
N THR A 118 -5.96 11.68 4.81
CA THR A 118 -4.82 12.46 5.24
C THR A 118 -4.11 13.07 4.03
N PRO A 119 -3.90 14.39 4.00
CA PRO A 119 -3.11 15.04 2.96
C PRO A 119 -1.61 14.71 3.04
N LEU A 120 -1.19 13.94 4.06
CA LEU A 120 0.19 13.53 4.24
C LEU A 120 0.59 12.34 3.36
N ALA A 121 -0.37 11.60 2.82
CA ALA A 121 -0.13 10.49 1.90
C ALA A 121 -0.37 10.92 0.45
N GLU A 122 0.48 10.46 -0.47
CA GLU A 122 0.33 10.74 -1.91
C GLU A 122 -0.85 9.98 -2.51
N TYR A 123 -1.20 8.83 -1.94
CA TYR A 123 -2.31 8.00 -2.41
C TYR A 123 -3.14 7.49 -1.25
N MET A 124 -4.45 7.39 -1.49
CA MET A 124 -5.38 6.72 -0.59
C MET A 124 -5.83 5.40 -1.22
N LEU A 125 -5.78 4.31 -0.44
CA LEU A 125 -6.30 3.01 -0.84
C LEU A 125 -7.53 2.68 0.01
N PHE A 126 -8.66 2.46 -0.64
CA PHE A 126 -9.90 2.06 0.05
C PHE A 126 -10.03 0.54 0.04
N ASP A 127 -10.09 -0.05 1.23
CA ASP A 127 -10.28 -1.49 1.41
C ASP A 127 -11.57 -1.77 2.16
N THR A 128 -12.14 -2.96 1.92
CA THR A 128 -13.36 -3.40 2.62
C THR A 128 -13.03 -3.66 4.08
N TYR A 129 -13.84 -3.09 4.99
CA TYR A 129 -13.71 -3.40 6.40
C TYR A 129 -14.10 -4.85 6.68
N LYS A 130 -13.22 -5.57 7.35
CA LYS A 130 -13.54 -6.84 7.99
C LYS A 130 -13.03 -6.84 9.41
N LYS A 131 -13.89 -7.22 10.35
CA LYS A 131 -13.49 -7.38 11.74
C LYS A 131 -12.39 -8.45 11.81
N ASP A 132 -11.30 -8.14 12.49
CA ASP A 132 -10.15 -9.04 12.71
C ASP A 132 -9.32 -9.42 11.46
N ALA A 133 -9.40 -8.65 10.34
CA ALA A 133 -8.57 -8.87 9.16
C ALA A 133 -8.02 -7.56 8.56
N TYR A 134 -6.74 -7.59 8.15
CA TYR A 134 -6.09 -6.50 7.42
C TYR A 134 -5.96 -6.91 5.95
N GLY A 135 -7.01 -6.63 5.14
CA GLY A 135 -7.04 -6.85 3.70
C GLY A 135 -7.32 -8.29 3.25
N GLY A 136 -7.57 -8.45 1.96
CA GLY A 136 -7.68 -9.76 1.30
C GLY A 136 -8.93 -10.58 1.63
N SER A 137 -10.02 -9.95 2.07
CA SER A 137 -11.26 -10.64 2.46
C SER A 137 -12.01 -11.30 1.29
N GLY A 138 -11.77 -10.83 0.05
CA GLY A 138 -12.52 -11.27 -1.13
C GLY A 138 -13.95 -10.75 -1.21
N GLU A 139 -14.40 -9.94 -0.25
CA GLU A 139 -15.72 -9.32 -0.27
C GLU A 139 -15.73 -8.09 -1.19
N ARG A 140 -16.86 -7.86 -1.87
CA ARG A 140 -17.00 -6.72 -2.77
C ARG A 140 -17.16 -5.42 -1.96
N PHE A 141 -16.35 -4.43 -2.30
CA PHE A 141 -16.52 -3.07 -1.80
C PHE A 141 -17.84 -2.48 -2.31
N PRO A 142 -18.68 -1.87 -1.46
CA PRO A 142 -19.90 -1.23 -1.93
C PRO A 142 -19.57 0.01 -2.78
N LEU A 143 -19.79 -0.09 -4.10
CA LEU A 143 -19.45 0.97 -5.07
C LEU A 143 -20.16 2.30 -4.76
N GLU A 144 -21.35 2.25 -4.18
CA GLU A 144 -22.10 3.45 -3.78
C GLU A 144 -21.36 4.27 -2.71
N ILE A 145 -20.71 3.60 -1.75
CA ILE A 145 -19.87 4.25 -0.74
C ILE A 145 -18.70 4.91 -1.43
N LEU A 146 -18.04 4.21 -2.36
CA LEU A 146 -16.90 4.75 -3.11
C LEU A 146 -17.29 5.99 -3.91
N GLN A 147 -18.39 5.94 -4.69
CA GLN A 147 -18.84 7.07 -5.51
C GLN A 147 -19.15 8.33 -4.68
N LYS A 148 -19.78 8.16 -3.52
CA LYS A 148 -20.08 9.28 -2.62
C LYS A 148 -18.78 9.85 -2.02
N SER A 149 -17.88 8.98 -1.61
CA SER A 149 -16.58 9.36 -1.05
C SER A 149 -15.69 10.06 -2.08
N LEU A 150 -15.65 9.60 -3.34
CA LEU A 150 -14.88 10.21 -4.40
C LEU A 150 -15.26 11.67 -4.63
N LYS A 151 -16.55 12.00 -4.65
CA LYS A 151 -17.04 13.38 -4.80
C LYS A 151 -16.60 14.29 -3.64
N GLU A 152 -16.61 13.76 -2.42
CA GLU A 152 -16.15 14.51 -1.24
C GLU A 152 -14.64 14.77 -1.29
N LEU A 153 -13.86 13.77 -1.76
CA LEU A 153 -12.40 13.86 -1.88
C LEU A 153 -11.95 14.80 -3.00
N GLU A 154 -12.62 14.75 -4.15
CA GLU A 154 -12.38 15.68 -5.26
C GLU A 154 -12.61 17.14 -4.80
N ASN A 155 -13.67 17.39 -4.01
CA ASN A 155 -13.93 18.69 -3.41
C ASN A 155 -12.85 19.17 -2.43
N GLN A 156 -12.08 18.25 -1.84
CA GLN A 156 -10.95 18.52 -0.93
C GLN A 156 -9.60 18.59 -1.64
N GLY A 157 -9.56 18.40 -2.98
CA GLY A 157 -8.33 18.44 -3.76
C GLY A 157 -7.41 17.23 -3.57
N VAL A 158 -7.94 16.11 -3.09
CA VAL A 158 -7.17 14.86 -2.91
C VAL A 158 -7.17 14.09 -4.23
N SER A 159 -5.98 13.77 -4.75
CA SER A 159 -5.82 12.86 -5.89
C SER A 159 -6.07 11.41 -5.46
N ILE A 160 -6.89 10.69 -6.21
CA ILE A 160 -7.28 9.30 -5.98
C ILE A 160 -6.66 8.43 -7.08
#